data_3f5176a8865d27f33f8c57677c79d957
#
_entry.id   3f5176a8865d27f33f8c57677c79d957
#
_cell.length_a   1.000
_cell.length_b   1.000
_cell.length_c   1.000
_cell.angle_alpha   90.00
_cell.angle_beta   90.00
_cell.angle_gamma   90.00
#
_symmetry.space_group_name_H-M   'P 1'
#
loop_
_entity.id
_entity.type
_entity.pdbx_description
1 polymer ?
#
loop_
_entity_poly.entity_id
_entity_poly.type
_entity_poly.pdbx_seq_one_letter_code
_entity_poly.pdbx_strand_id
1 'polypeptide(L)'
;MDSVTPLNQLGRFSVMTMNVHKGLSPLQRQSTIYQLRQKMRVQHPDLLFLQELQQEHRGRVRRFGQWPANELTHFLSEDFWHHWHYGKNVEYPDGHHGNAILSRLPLHKGSNYDISAYRFEKRGLLHSVTYVEGSTKPIHCFCVHLALFEGGRERQLAEIIRYIDSLAVNSPAIVAGDFNDWRNRISAPMKEVGFSEVFEVLTGSPAKTFPSIKPILAMDRIYVRGLKIHSVDILYEWLKLSDHLGITAELELL
;
A
#
# COMPACT_ATOMS: atom_id res chain seq x y z
N MET A 1 -22.07 -12.81 -18.51
CA MET A 1 -20.90 -13.00 -19.41
C MET A 1 -19.91 -11.94 -19.00
N ASP A 2 -19.09 -12.30 -18.05
CA ASP A 2 -18.11 -11.40 -17.44
C ASP A 2 -16.92 -11.29 -18.40
N SER A 3 -16.73 -10.10 -18.94
CA SER A 3 -15.53 -9.77 -19.72
C SER A 3 -14.32 -9.77 -18.78
N VAL A 4 -13.74 -10.94 -18.61
CA VAL A 4 -12.37 -11.04 -18.07
C VAL A 4 -11.50 -10.30 -19.07
N THR A 5 -11.04 -9.10 -18.72
CA THR A 5 -10.01 -8.39 -19.49
C THR A 5 -8.82 -9.33 -19.57
N PRO A 6 -8.37 -9.73 -20.76
CA PRO A 6 -7.27 -10.67 -20.86
C PRO A 6 -6.01 -10.04 -20.27
N LEU A 7 -5.30 -10.80 -19.44
CA LEU A 7 -3.90 -10.61 -19.04
C LEU A 7 -3.00 -10.64 -20.31
N ASN A 8 -3.10 -9.63 -21.17
CA ASN A 8 -2.43 -9.69 -22.47
C ASN A 8 -1.77 -8.39 -22.88
N GLN A 9 -0.81 -7.96 -22.04
CA GLN A 9 0.46 -7.45 -22.57
C GLN A 9 1.53 -8.02 -21.63
N LEU A 10 2.37 -8.92 -22.13
CA LEU A 10 3.48 -9.53 -21.40
C LEU A 10 4.23 -8.46 -20.58
N GLY A 11 4.26 -8.61 -19.24
CA GLY A 11 4.96 -7.71 -18.35
C GLY A 11 4.15 -6.55 -17.77
N ARG A 12 2.89 -6.30 -18.15
CA ARG A 12 2.02 -5.27 -17.55
C ARG A 12 1.26 -5.80 -16.35
N PHE A 13 1.13 -4.97 -15.33
CA PHE A 13 0.37 -5.28 -14.12
C PHE A 13 -0.08 -3.99 -13.42
N SER A 14 -1.15 -4.08 -12.66
CA SER A 14 -1.74 -2.97 -11.92
C SER A 14 -1.35 -2.99 -10.45
N VAL A 15 -1.11 -1.80 -9.90
CA VAL A 15 -0.75 -1.58 -8.50
C VAL A 15 -1.74 -0.61 -7.87
N MET A 16 -2.14 -0.88 -6.64
CA MET A 16 -2.96 0.02 -5.84
C MET A 16 -2.36 0.18 -4.45
N THR A 17 -2.41 1.38 -3.88
CA THR A 17 -2.15 1.60 -2.45
C THR A 17 -3.25 2.40 -1.79
N MET A 18 -3.52 2.11 -0.51
CA MET A 18 -4.51 2.81 0.30
C MET A 18 -4.26 2.62 1.79
N ASN A 19 -4.27 3.69 2.56
CA ASN A 19 -4.48 3.61 4.00
C ASN A 19 -5.99 3.35 4.26
N VAL A 20 -6.32 2.19 4.85
CA VAL A 20 -7.71 1.76 5.04
C VAL A 20 -8.32 2.21 6.38
N HIS A 21 -7.60 3.05 7.14
CA HIS A 21 -8.07 3.61 8.41
C HIS A 21 -8.74 2.54 9.30
N LYS A 22 -8.08 1.39 9.41
CA LYS A 22 -8.54 0.24 10.22
C LYS A 22 -9.92 -0.32 9.80
N GLY A 23 -10.34 -0.09 8.55
CA GLY A 23 -11.65 -0.50 8.04
C GLY A 23 -12.82 0.35 8.56
N LEU A 24 -12.56 1.62 8.88
CA LEU A 24 -13.54 2.55 9.43
C LEU A 24 -13.70 3.79 8.55
N SER A 25 -14.89 4.39 8.57
CA SER A 25 -15.14 5.70 7.97
C SER A 25 -14.28 6.80 8.61
N PRO A 26 -14.06 7.98 7.94
CA PRO A 26 -13.17 9.04 8.43
C PRO A 26 -13.43 9.49 9.88
N LEU A 27 -14.68 9.46 10.33
CA LEU A 27 -15.05 9.79 11.71
C LEU A 27 -15.16 8.55 12.63
N GLN A 28 -14.71 7.38 12.18
CA GLN A 28 -14.76 6.10 12.91
C GLN A 28 -16.17 5.72 13.42
N ARG A 29 -17.22 6.19 12.76
CA ARG A 29 -18.62 5.95 13.14
C ARG A 29 -19.20 4.67 12.57
N GLN A 30 -18.66 4.21 11.43
CA GLN A 30 -19.16 3.06 10.69
C GLN A 30 -18.00 2.17 10.24
N SER A 31 -18.24 0.86 10.21
CA SER A 31 -17.36 -0.08 9.52
C SER A 31 -17.56 0.05 8.02
N THR A 32 -16.48 0.18 7.27
CA THR A 32 -16.47 0.30 5.81
C THR A 32 -15.82 -0.90 5.13
N ILE A 33 -15.42 -1.90 5.92
CA ILE A 33 -14.56 -3.00 5.42
C ILE A 33 -15.23 -3.83 4.30
N TYR A 34 -16.55 -4.03 4.35
CA TYR A 34 -17.29 -4.74 3.30
C TYR A 34 -17.35 -3.94 2.00
N GLN A 35 -17.60 -2.62 2.10
CA GLN A 35 -17.59 -1.73 0.95
C GLN A 35 -16.19 -1.61 0.34
N LEU A 36 -15.15 -1.53 1.18
CA LEU A 36 -13.75 -1.54 0.74
C LEU A 36 -13.45 -2.82 -0.04
N ARG A 37 -13.79 -4.00 0.51
CA ARG A 37 -13.61 -5.29 -0.18
C ARG A 37 -14.28 -5.29 -1.56
N GLN A 38 -15.54 -4.87 -1.64
CA GLN A 38 -16.29 -4.83 -2.89
C GLN A 38 -15.62 -3.88 -3.92
N LYS A 39 -15.24 -2.67 -3.48
CA LYS A 39 -14.58 -1.68 -4.34
C LYS A 39 -13.21 -2.15 -4.82
N MET A 40 -12.40 -2.73 -3.93
CA MET A 40 -11.09 -3.29 -4.27
C MET A 40 -11.23 -4.41 -5.31
N ARG A 41 -12.24 -5.27 -5.19
CA ARG A 41 -12.54 -6.33 -6.17
C ARG A 41 -12.94 -5.76 -7.54
N VAL A 42 -13.72 -4.68 -7.57
CA VAL A 42 -14.10 -4.00 -8.83
C VAL A 42 -12.89 -3.34 -9.49
N GLN A 43 -12.01 -2.71 -8.70
CA GLN A 43 -10.78 -2.10 -9.19
C GLN A 43 -9.76 -3.12 -9.71
N HIS A 44 -9.75 -4.33 -9.15
CA HIS A 44 -9.03 -5.48 -9.66
C HIS A 44 -7.49 -5.36 -9.72
N PRO A 45 -6.79 -4.70 -8.78
CA PRO A 45 -5.34 -4.57 -8.88
C PRO A 45 -4.63 -5.92 -8.74
N ASP A 46 -3.51 -6.11 -9.48
CA ASP A 46 -2.66 -7.29 -9.35
C ASP A 46 -1.88 -7.29 -8.04
N LEU A 47 -1.44 -6.10 -7.60
CA LEU A 47 -0.75 -5.86 -6.34
C LEU A 47 -1.48 -4.77 -5.53
N LEU A 48 -1.83 -5.08 -4.28
CA LEU A 48 -2.54 -4.17 -3.38
C LEU A 48 -1.74 -3.96 -2.10
N PHE A 49 -1.38 -2.70 -1.81
CA PHE A 49 -0.61 -2.28 -0.64
C PHE A 49 -1.53 -1.56 0.33
N LEU A 50 -1.73 -2.12 1.51
CA LEU A 50 -2.64 -1.58 2.52
C LEU A 50 -1.90 -1.15 3.78
N GLN A 51 -2.25 0.03 4.30
CA GLN A 51 -1.76 0.54 5.57
C GLN A 51 -2.91 0.61 6.58
N GLU A 52 -2.56 0.59 7.86
CA GLU A 52 -3.50 0.52 8.98
C GLU A 52 -4.49 -0.65 8.89
N LEU A 53 -4.13 -1.76 8.26
CA LEU A 53 -5.01 -2.92 8.20
C LEU A 53 -5.16 -3.55 9.58
N GLN A 54 -6.38 -3.50 10.10
CA GLN A 54 -6.75 -4.10 11.37
C GLN A 54 -6.91 -5.61 11.20
N GLN A 55 -6.12 -6.43 11.85
CA GLN A 55 -6.32 -7.88 11.79
C GLN A 55 -7.33 -8.35 12.83
N GLU A 56 -6.96 -8.36 14.06
CA GLU A 56 -7.83 -8.75 15.17
C GLU A 56 -8.30 -7.51 15.92
N HIS A 57 -9.57 -7.48 16.34
CA HIS A 57 -10.07 -6.48 17.28
C HIS A 57 -11.37 -6.92 17.96
N ARG A 58 -11.24 -7.48 19.14
CA ARG A 58 -12.37 -8.05 19.92
C ARG A 58 -13.50 -7.04 20.19
N GLY A 59 -13.19 -5.78 20.44
CA GLY A 59 -14.19 -4.74 20.70
C GLY A 59 -15.00 -4.31 19.48
N ARG A 60 -14.48 -4.46 18.24
CA ARG A 60 -15.16 -4.01 17.03
C ARG A 60 -16.32 -4.92 16.63
N VAL A 61 -16.18 -6.21 16.82
CA VAL A 61 -17.28 -7.18 16.65
C VAL A 61 -18.49 -6.77 17.48
N ARG A 62 -18.27 -6.35 18.74
CA ARG A 62 -19.35 -5.88 19.62
C ARG A 62 -19.93 -4.53 19.19
N ARG A 63 -19.07 -3.60 18.74
CA ARG A 63 -19.47 -2.22 18.43
C ARG A 63 -20.22 -2.09 17.10
N PHE A 64 -19.80 -2.81 16.05
CA PHE A 64 -20.29 -2.61 14.71
C PHE A 64 -21.23 -3.71 14.19
N GLY A 65 -21.43 -4.80 14.95
CA GLY A 65 -22.36 -5.90 14.62
C GLY A 65 -22.01 -6.67 13.33
N GLN A 66 -21.49 -5.97 12.33
CA GLN A 66 -20.98 -6.52 11.07
C GLN A 66 -19.49 -6.26 10.97
N TRP A 67 -18.69 -7.11 11.60
CA TRP A 67 -17.24 -7.14 11.46
C TRP A 67 -16.84 -8.57 11.08
N PRO A 68 -15.92 -8.77 10.10
CA PRO A 68 -15.48 -10.10 9.72
C PRO A 68 -14.97 -10.88 10.94
N ALA A 69 -15.37 -12.16 11.04
CA ALA A 69 -14.94 -13.04 12.12
C ALA A 69 -13.48 -13.47 11.96
N ASN A 70 -13.00 -13.51 10.73
CA ASN A 70 -11.63 -13.87 10.37
C ASN A 70 -10.72 -12.64 10.34
N GLU A 71 -9.42 -12.87 10.28
CA GLU A 71 -8.42 -11.84 10.04
C GLU A 71 -8.76 -11.06 8.75
N LEU A 72 -8.59 -9.72 8.78
CA LEU A 72 -8.99 -8.90 7.64
C LEU A 72 -8.16 -9.16 6.38
N THR A 73 -6.90 -9.59 6.49
CA THR A 73 -6.14 -10.05 5.31
C THR A 73 -6.83 -11.20 4.62
N HIS A 74 -7.25 -12.23 5.37
CA HIS A 74 -7.98 -13.36 4.83
C HIS A 74 -9.33 -12.92 4.25
N PHE A 75 -10.11 -12.13 4.98
CA PHE A 75 -11.40 -11.63 4.51
C PHE A 75 -11.29 -10.82 3.22
N LEU A 76 -10.30 -9.94 3.09
CA LEU A 76 -10.10 -9.13 1.88
C LEU A 76 -9.59 -9.97 0.71
N SER A 77 -8.68 -10.93 0.97
CA SER A 77 -8.00 -11.72 -0.06
C SER A 77 -8.86 -12.86 -0.63
N GLU A 78 -9.85 -13.35 0.14
CA GLU A 78 -10.69 -14.47 -0.22
C GLU A 78 -11.24 -14.39 -1.66
N ASP A 79 -11.08 -15.45 -2.43
CA ASP A 79 -11.49 -15.63 -3.84
C ASP A 79 -10.77 -14.74 -4.88
N PHE A 80 -9.84 -13.86 -4.46
CA PHE A 80 -9.32 -12.87 -5.39
C PHE A 80 -7.80 -12.70 -5.35
N TRP A 81 -7.22 -12.40 -4.19
CA TRP A 81 -5.77 -12.31 -3.99
C TRP A 81 -5.29 -13.55 -3.25
N HIS A 82 -4.85 -14.56 -3.99
CA HIS A 82 -4.48 -15.86 -3.42
C HIS A 82 -3.18 -15.82 -2.62
N HIS A 83 -2.41 -14.74 -2.73
CA HIS A 83 -1.15 -14.55 -2.02
C HIS A 83 -1.18 -13.26 -1.21
N TRP A 84 -0.72 -13.32 0.03
CA TRP A 84 -0.62 -12.13 0.86
C TRP A 84 0.46 -12.26 1.92
N HIS A 85 1.05 -11.11 2.30
CA HIS A 85 1.88 -10.98 3.49
C HIS A 85 1.35 -9.85 4.35
N TYR A 86 1.45 -10.04 5.66
CA TYR A 86 1.05 -9.06 6.66
C TYR A 86 2.20 -8.75 7.62
N GLY A 87 2.47 -7.48 7.86
CA GLY A 87 3.44 -6.97 8.82
C GLY A 87 2.74 -6.31 10.01
N LYS A 88 2.75 -6.98 11.17
CA LYS A 88 2.23 -6.40 12.41
C LYS A 88 3.13 -5.24 12.86
N ASN A 89 2.56 -4.04 13.02
CA ASN A 89 3.30 -2.86 13.46
C ASN A 89 2.90 -2.44 14.88
N VAL A 90 1.60 -2.38 15.18
CA VAL A 90 1.07 -1.94 16.47
C VAL A 90 0.22 -3.03 17.09
N GLU A 91 0.48 -3.33 18.35
CA GLU A 91 -0.27 -4.28 19.17
C GLU A 91 -0.87 -3.59 20.40
N TYR A 92 -2.09 -3.93 20.77
CA TYR A 92 -2.82 -3.42 21.91
C TYR A 92 -3.71 -4.53 22.49
N PRO A 93 -4.27 -4.39 23.71
CA PRO A 93 -4.97 -5.50 24.40
C PRO A 93 -6.09 -6.16 23.60
N ASP A 94 -6.79 -5.39 22.74
CA ASP A 94 -7.92 -5.87 21.97
C ASP A 94 -7.56 -6.36 20.56
N GLY A 95 -6.29 -6.25 20.12
CA GLY A 95 -5.87 -6.67 18.79
C GLY A 95 -4.61 -5.98 18.27
N HIS A 96 -4.45 -5.99 16.95
CA HIS A 96 -3.29 -5.39 16.30
C HIS A 96 -3.62 -4.90 14.88
N HIS A 97 -2.80 -3.96 14.38
CA HIS A 97 -2.86 -3.53 13.00
C HIS A 97 -1.47 -3.35 12.40
N GLY A 98 -1.41 -3.27 11.09
CA GLY A 98 -0.15 -3.14 10.37
C GLY A 98 -0.32 -2.88 8.88
N ASN A 99 0.72 -3.24 8.13
CA ASN A 99 0.73 -3.17 6.68
C ASN A 99 0.42 -4.54 6.06
N ALA A 100 -0.17 -4.55 4.87
CA ALA A 100 -0.36 -5.77 4.10
C ALA A 100 -0.04 -5.56 2.62
N ILE A 101 0.44 -6.62 1.96
CA ILE A 101 0.55 -6.73 0.51
C ILE A 101 -0.31 -7.93 0.11
N LEU A 102 -1.36 -7.69 -0.68
CA LEU A 102 -2.19 -8.73 -1.28
C LEU A 102 -1.87 -8.80 -2.76
N SER A 103 -1.84 -10.01 -3.34
CA SER A 103 -1.39 -10.21 -4.71
C SER A 103 -2.14 -11.33 -5.43
N ARG A 104 -2.40 -11.12 -6.70
CA ARG A 104 -2.81 -12.15 -7.66
C ARG A 104 -1.60 -12.94 -8.16
N LEU A 105 -0.42 -12.32 -8.11
CA LEU A 105 0.86 -12.93 -8.47
C LEU A 105 1.46 -13.66 -7.26
N PRO A 106 2.21 -14.75 -7.42
CA PRO A 106 2.88 -15.43 -6.32
C PRO A 106 3.80 -14.47 -5.53
N LEU A 107 3.66 -14.46 -4.20
CA LEU A 107 4.51 -13.69 -3.29
C LEU A 107 5.55 -14.60 -2.61
N HIS A 108 6.79 -14.14 -2.60
CA HIS A 108 7.92 -14.79 -1.95
C HIS A 108 8.54 -13.83 -0.91
N LYS A 109 9.28 -14.39 0.08
CA LYS A 109 10.06 -13.65 1.08
C LYS A 109 9.26 -12.61 1.88
N GLY A 110 8.19 -13.02 2.58
CA GLY A 110 7.49 -12.11 3.50
C GLY A 110 8.36 -11.76 4.72
N SER A 111 8.74 -10.49 4.89
CA SER A 111 9.45 -10.00 6.07
C SER A 111 9.00 -8.58 6.43
N ASN A 112 8.87 -8.30 7.71
CA ASN A 112 8.49 -6.98 8.23
C ASN A 112 9.61 -6.45 9.12
N TYR A 113 10.28 -5.38 8.68
CA TYR A 113 11.39 -4.76 9.41
C TYR A 113 10.88 -3.61 10.25
N ASP A 114 11.25 -3.58 11.53
CA ASP A 114 10.95 -2.45 12.40
C ASP A 114 11.79 -1.23 11.97
N ILE A 115 11.10 -0.21 11.45
CA ILE A 115 11.65 1.08 11.09
C ILE A 115 11.17 2.18 12.04
N SER A 116 10.75 1.85 13.24
CA SER A 116 10.20 2.80 14.22
C SER A 116 11.23 3.85 14.61
N ALA A 117 10.98 5.11 14.27
CA ALA A 117 11.84 6.24 14.68
C ALA A 117 11.60 6.64 16.15
N TYR A 118 10.45 6.31 16.71
CA TYR A 118 10.03 6.66 18.06
C TYR A 118 9.45 5.46 18.80
N ARG A 119 9.62 5.41 20.14
CA ARG A 119 9.06 4.30 20.95
C ARG A 119 7.53 4.26 20.97
N PHE A 120 6.89 5.43 20.84
CA PHE A 120 5.43 5.58 20.90
C PHE A 120 4.75 5.43 19.53
N GLU A 121 5.52 5.37 18.43
CA GLU A 121 4.99 5.28 17.07
C GLU A 121 5.67 4.12 16.34
N LYS A 122 5.02 2.96 16.37
CA LYS A 122 5.54 1.74 15.75
C LYS A 122 5.26 1.74 14.24
N ARG A 123 6.30 1.48 13.46
CA ARG A 123 6.27 1.45 11.99
C ARG A 123 7.08 0.27 11.46
N GLY A 124 6.60 -0.34 10.37
CA GLY A 124 7.27 -1.45 9.72
C GLY A 124 7.43 -1.22 8.22
N LEU A 125 8.51 -1.74 7.67
CA LEU A 125 8.73 -1.91 6.25
C LEU A 125 8.37 -3.36 5.90
N LEU A 126 7.20 -3.58 5.32
CA LEU A 126 6.80 -4.90 4.85
C LEU A 126 7.39 -5.13 3.46
N HIS A 127 8.23 -6.15 3.33
CA HIS A 127 8.90 -6.52 2.08
C HIS A 127 8.41 -7.87 1.58
N SER A 128 8.10 -7.94 0.29
CA SER A 128 7.77 -9.16 -0.46
C SER A 128 8.45 -9.13 -1.82
N VAL A 129 8.56 -10.28 -2.46
CA VAL A 129 9.10 -10.42 -3.83
C VAL A 129 8.06 -11.10 -4.69
N THR A 130 7.86 -10.59 -5.90
CA THR A 130 7.00 -11.23 -6.91
C THR A 130 7.67 -11.28 -8.27
N TYR A 131 7.06 -12.01 -9.18
CA TYR A 131 7.50 -12.14 -10.59
C TYR A 131 6.27 -11.93 -11.47
N VAL A 132 6.42 -11.17 -12.54
CA VAL A 132 5.39 -11.11 -13.58
C VAL A 132 5.56 -12.29 -14.54
N GLU A 133 4.45 -12.72 -15.13
CA GLU A 133 4.42 -13.85 -16.05
C GLU A 133 5.42 -13.66 -17.21
N GLY A 134 6.19 -14.70 -17.48
CA GLY A 134 7.22 -14.69 -18.54
C GLY A 134 8.54 -14.00 -18.15
N SER A 135 8.69 -13.51 -16.92
CA SER A 135 9.92 -12.88 -16.43
C SER A 135 10.57 -13.66 -15.30
N THR A 136 11.91 -13.75 -15.33
CA THR A 136 12.73 -14.25 -14.22
C THR A 136 13.27 -13.12 -13.32
N LYS A 137 13.03 -11.86 -13.69
CA LYS A 137 13.47 -10.72 -12.89
C LYS A 137 12.55 -10.55 -11.67
N PRO A 138 13.09 -10.56 -10.43
CA PRO A 138 12.29 -10.29 -9.24
C PRO A 138 11.86 -8.83 -9.19
N ILE A 139 10.63 -8.59 -8.77
CA ILE A 139 10.13 -7.26 -8.40
C ILE A 139 10.02 -7.22 -6.89
N HIS A 140 10.79 -6.33 -6.26
CA HIS A 140 10.74 -6.12 -4.81
C HIS A 140 9.60 -5.18 -4.46
N CYS A 141 8.67 -5.62 -3.63
CA CYS A 141 7.48 -4.90 -3.21
C CYS A 141 7.63 -4.47 -1.74
N PHE A 142 7.56 -3.19 -1.46
CA PHE A 142 7.67 -2.61 -0.12
C PHE A 142 6.41 -1.82 0.23
N CYS A 143 5.73 -2.21 1.31
CA CYS A 143 4.61 -1.47 1.87
C CYS A 143 5.06 -0.68 3.09
N VAL A 144 4.81 0.63 3.09
CA VAL A 144 5.22 1.55 4.15
C VAL A 144 4.04 2.33 4.73
N HIS A 145 4.14 2.68 6.00
CA HIS A 145 3.37 3.75 6.63
C HIS A 145 4.34 4.52 7.52
N LEU A 146 4.77 5.70 7.05
CA LEU A 146 5.84 6.46 7.71
C LEU A 146 5.32 7.27 8.89
N ALA A 147 6.25 7.81 9.67
CA ALA A 147 5.97 8.63 10.84
C ALA A 147 5.25 9.93 10.48
N LEU A 148 4.41 10.41 11.40
CA LEU A 148 3.72 11.68 11.24
C LEU A 148 4.68 12.88 11.30
N PHE A 149 5.76 12.77 12.10
CA PHE A 149 6.75 13.84 12.26
C PHE A 149 7.89 13.74 11.25
N GLU A 150 8.32 14.89 10.71
CA GLU A 150 9.35 14.99 9.65
C GLU A 150 10.66 14.29 10.04
N GLY A 151 11.21 14.58 11.21
CA GLY A 151 12.47 13.94 11.66
C GLY A 151 12.36 12.42 11.83
N GLY A 152 11.16 11.88 12.06
CA GLY A 152 10.90 10.44 12.04
C GLY A 152 10.95 9.88 10.63
N ARG A 153 10.30 10.57 9.67
CA ARG A 153 10.31 10.18 8.25
C ARG A 153 11.72 10.18 7.65
N GLU A 154 12.53 11.19 7.96
CA GLU A 154 13.92 11.27 7.47
C GLU A 154 14.75 10.05 7.93
N ARG A 155 14.66 9.69 9.23
CA ARG A 155 15.33 8.49 9.75
C ARG A 155 14.82 7.21 9.09
N GLN A 156 13.52 7.08 8.96
CA GLN A 156 12.89 5.92 8.32
C GLN A 156 13.27 5.80 6.85
N LEU A 157 13.30 6.92 6.12
CA LEU A 157 13.72 6.92 4.71
C LEU A 157 15.17 6.44 4.57
N ALA A 158 16.09 6.92 5.42
CA ALA A 158 17.48 6.48 5.41
C ALA A 158 17.61 4.96 5.68
N GLU A 159 16.80 4.41 6.61
CA GLU A 159 16.75 2.96 6.87
C GLU A 159 16.19 2.18 5.68
N ILE A 160 15.10 2.67 5.06
CA ILE A 160 14.47 2.05 3.89
C ILE A 160 15.43 2.00 2.72
N ILE A 161 16.10 3.11 2.40
CA ILE A 161 17.09 3.19 1.31
C ILE A 161 18.23 2.19 1.58
N ARG A 162 18.80 2.19 2.79
CA ARG A 162 19.88 1.27 3.17
C ARG A 162 19.44 -0.19 3.03
N TYR A 163 18.22 -0.52 3.45
CA TYR A 163 17.68 -1.86 3.33
C TYR A 163 17.49 -2.27 1.86
N ILE A 164 16.89 -1.41 1.03
CA ILE A 164 16.69 -1.67 -0.39
C ILE A 164 18.03 -1.88 -1.11
N ASP A 165 19.03 -1.06 -0.82
CA ASP A 165 20.36 -1.18 -1.43
C ASP A 165 21.09 -2.47 -1.00
N SER A 166 20.83 -2.97 0.21
CA SER A 166 21.41 -4.22 0.71
C SER A 166 20.85 -5.47 0.01
N LEU A 167 19.63 -5.39 -0.55
CA LEU A 167 18.94 -6.54 -1.13
C LEU A 167 19.26 -6.79 -2.60
N ALA A 168 19.26 -5.75 -3.40
CA ALA A 168 19.54 -5.87 -4.82
C ALA A 168 19.71 -4.47 -5.45
N VAL A 169 20.93 -4.01 -5.56
CA VAL A 169 21.26 -2.79 -6.32
C VAL A 169 20.71 -2.95 -7.74
N ASN A 170 19.86 -2.01 -8.17
CA ASN A 170 19.23 -1.95 -9.49
C ASN A 170 18.13 -2.98 -9.82
N SER A 171 17.66 -3.81 -8.89
CA SER A 171 16.47 -4.63 -9.16
C SER A 171 15.20 -3.80 -9.28
N PRO A 172 14.25 -4.22 -10.14
CA PRO A 172 12.92 -3.64 -10.18
C PRO A 172 12.30 -3.61 -8.77
N ALA A 173 11.75 -2.46 -8.40
CA ALA A 173 11.19 -2.28 -7.07
C ALA A 173 10.01 -1.31 -7.06
N ILE A 174 9.06 -1.55 -6.13
CA ILE A 174 7.92 -0.72 -5.83
C ILE A 174 7.96 -0.40 -4.35
N VAL A 175 7.90 0.88 -3.98
CA VAL A 175 7.68 1.33 -2.59
C VAL A 175 6.36 2.09 -2.57
N ALA A 176 5.34 1.50 -1.96
CA ALA A 176 4.00 2.07 -1.95
C ALA A 176 3.43 2.18 -0.53
N GLY A 177 2.63 3.20 -0.28
CA GLY A 177 1.98 3.39 1.00
C GLY A 177 1.70 4.83 1.38
N ASP A 178 1.44 5.02 2.69
CA ASP A 178 1.25 6.31 3.31
C ASP A 178 2.60 6.84 3.81
N PHE A 179 3.10 7.84 3.10
CA PHE A 179 4.40 8.47 3.41
C PHE A 179 4.26 9.62 4.42
N ASN A 180 3.04 10.09 4.71
CA ASN A 180 2.82 11.24 5.59
C ASN A 180 3.62 12.50 5.17
N ASP A 181 3.99 12.60 3.88
CA ASP A 181 4.91 13.61 3.35
C ASP A 181 4.19 14.69 2.52
N TRP A 182 3.34 15.47 3.17
CA TRP A 182 2.60 16.56 2.51
C TRP A 182 3.50 17.70 2.00
N ARG A 183 4.77 17.76 2.41
CA ARG A 183 5.76 18.75 1.98
C ARG A 183 6.63 18.29 0.82
N ASN A 184 6.42 17.06 0.35
CA ASN A 184 7.17 16.44 -0.74
C ASN A 184 8.69 16.43 -0.54
N ARG A 185 9.15 16.10 0.67
CA ARG A 185 10.58 16.05 0.99
C ARG A 185 11.23 14.71 0.67
N ILE A 186 10.43 13.67 0.44
CA ILE A 186 10.90 12.31 0.18
C ILE A 186 11.22 12.09 -1.29
N SER A 187 10.56 12.80 -2.22
CA SER A 187 10.75 12.57 -3.66
C SER A 187 12.19 12.79 -4.13
N ALA A 188 12.87 13.82 -3.65
CA ALA A 188 14.26 14.09 -4.06
C ALA A 188 15.23 12.98 -3.61
N PRO A 189 15.31 12.56 -2.33
CA PRO A 189 16.14 11.43 -1.91
C PRO A 189 15.80 10.11 -2.60
N MET A 190 14.52 9.82 -2.86
CA MET A 190 14.11 8.62 -3.59
C MET A 190 14.60 8.65 -5.03
N LYS A 191 14.58 9.81 -5.68
CA LYS A 191 15.10 9.99 -7.04
C LYS A 191 16.61 9.78 -7.12
N GLU A 192 17.37 10.20 -6.12
CA GLU A 192 18.82 9.98 -6.03
C GLU A 192 19.19 8.49 -6.03
N VAL A 193 18.31 7.62 -5.52
CA VAL A 193 18.51 6.16 -5.51
C VAL A 193 17.71 5.44 -6.61
N GLY A 194 17.35 6.18 -7.66
CA GLY A 194 16.79 5.65 -8.91
C GLY A 194 15.29 5.38 -8.91
N PHE A 195 14.53 5.86 -7.91
CA PHE A 195 13.08 5.75 -7.90
C PHE A 195 12.41 6.98 -8.55
N SER A 196 11.27 6.74 -9.20
CA SER A 196 10.38 7.76 -9.72
C SER A 196 9.02 7.67 -9.06
N GLU A 197 8.42 8.79 -8.66
CA GLU A 197 7.04 8.84 -8.15
C GLU A 197 6.07 8.88 -9.33
N VAL A 198 5.09 7.96 -9.34
CA VAL A 198 4.28 7.69 -10.54
C VAL A 198 3.42 8.89 -10.98
N PHE A 199 2.84 9.65 -10.05
CA PHE A 199 2.05 10.84 -10.37
C PHE A 199 2.94 12.02 -10.77
N GLU A 200 4.08 12.23 -10.09
CA GLU A 200 5.03 13.28 -10.49
C GLU A 200 5.50 13.10 -11.93
N VAL A 201 5.74 11.85 -12.36
CA VAL A 201 6.16 11.54 -13.74
C VAL A 201 5.04 11.87 -14.75
N LEU A 202 3.79 11.48 -14.49
CA LEU A 202 2.72 11.59 -15.48
C LEU A 202 1.93 12.91 -15.37
N THR A 203 1.82 13.50 -14.18
CA THR A 203 0.95 14.66 -13.94
C THR A 203 1.71 15.90 -13.44
N GLY A 204 3.01 15.77 -13.16
CA GLY A 204 3.87 16.85 -12.69
C GLY A 204 3.78 17.15 -11.19
N SER A 205 2.92 16.44 -10.45
CA SER A 205 2.78 16.61 -9.01
C SER A 205 2.21 15.36 -8.33
N PRO A 206 2.54 15.11 -7.04
CA PRO A 206 1.99 13.98 -6.31
C PRO A 206 0.46 14.05 -6.15
N ALA A 207 -0.18 12.87 -6.05
CA ALA A 207 -1.61 12.74 -5.84
C ALA A 207 -2.04 13.31 -4.48
N LYS A 208 -3.06 14.16 -4.47
CA LYS A 208 -3.69 14.61 -3.23
C LYS A 208 -4.72 13.60 -2.79
N THR A 209 -4.52 12.97 -1.63
CA THR A 209 -5.32 11.85 -1.14
C THR A 209 -5.98 12.09 0.20
N PHE A 210 -5.53 13.08 0.97
CA PHE A 210 -5.99 13.35 2.33
C PHE A 210 -6.43 14.81 2.54
N PRO A 211 -7.46 15.08 3.37
CA PRO A 211 -8.48 14.11 3.78
C PRO A 211 -9.39 13.72 2.60
N SER A 212 -9.89 12.49 2.57
CA SER A 212 -10.61 11.93 1.40
C SER A 212 -11.79 12.80 0.93
N ILE A 213 -12.52 13.45 1.85
CA ILE A 213 -13.68 14.29 1.53
C ILE A 213 -13.29 15.57 0.77
N LYS A 214 -12.11 16.13 1.05
CA LYS A 214 -11.54 17.31 0.38
C LYS A 214 -10.02 17.14 0.29
N PRO A 215 -9.51 16.40 -0.67
CA PRO A 215 -8.10 16.05 -0.74
C PRO A 215 -7.24 17.28 -1.08
N ILE A 216 -6.44 17.70 -0.11
CA ILE A 216 -5.53 18.84 -0.22
C ILE A 216 -4.08 18.47 0.07
N LEU A 217 -3.84 17.37 0.79
CA LEU A 217 -2.52 16.87 1.16
C LEU A 217 -2.19 15.60 0.38
N ALA A 218 -0.98 15.54 -0.12
CA ALA A 218 -0.45 14.39 -0.83
C ALA A 218 0.29 13.48 0.16
N MET A 219 -0.38 12.45 0.68
CA MET A 219 0.14 11.55 1.71
C MET A 219 0.58 10.21 1.13
N ASP A 220 -0.23 9.66 0.23
CA ASP A 220 -0.03 8.33 -0.34
C ASP A 220 0.81 8.44 -1.63
N ARG A 221 1.74 7.51 -1.81
CA ARG A 221 2.69 7.50 -2.93
C ARG A 221 2.90 6.08 -3.46
N ILE A 222 3.28 6.02 -4.74
CA ILE A 222 3.84 4.83 -5.39
C ILE A 222 5.16 5.26 -6.05
N TYR A 223 6.27 4.81 -5.49
CA TYR A 223 7.60 4.97 -6.09
C TYR A 223 7.99 3.69 -6.80
N VAL A 224 8.56 3.81 -8.00
CA VAL A 224 8.98 2.68 -8.82
C VAL A 224 10.41 2.84 -9.33
N ARG A 225 11.12 1.72 -9.45
CA ARG A 225 12.45 1.61 -10.05
C ARG A 225 12.48 0.43 -11.01
N GLY A 226 13.06 0.60 -12.23
CA GLY A 226 13.12 -0.46 -13.24
C GLY A 226 11.77 -0.87 -13.83
N LEU A 227 10.77 0.02 -13.74
CA LEU A 227 9.41 -0.18 -14.24
C LEU A 227 8.98 1.04 -15.06
N LYS A 228 8.29 0.79 -16.17
CA LYS A 228 7.65 1.83 -16.98
C LYS A 228 6.25 2.13 -16.43
N ILE A 229 5.90 3.41 -16.37
CA ILE A 229 4.61 3.89 -15.87
C ILE A 229 3.72 4.20 -17.07
N HIS A 230 2.52 3.61 -17.13
CA HIS A 230 1.58 3.79 -18.23
C HIS A 230 0.44 4.75 -17.88
N SER A 231 -0.17 4.55 -16.71
CA SER A 231 -1.27 5.38 -16.24
C SER A 231 -1.30 5.44 -14.72
N VAL A 232 -1.98 6.46 -14.20
CA VAL A 232 -2.25 6.63 -12.75
C VAL A 232 -3.66 7.15 -12.57
N ASP A 233 -4.30 6.81 -11.45
CA ASP A 233 -5.63 7.32 -11.11
C ASP A 233 -5.80 7.49 -9.60
N ILE A 234 -6.66 8.44 -9.21
CA ILE A 234 -7.08 8.68 -7.83
C ILE A 234 -8.54 8.22 -7.71
N LEU A 235 -8.83 7.33 -6.78
CA LEU A 235 -10.14 6.70 -6.61
C LEU A 235 -11.12 7.63 -5.86
N TYR A 236 -11.51 8.73 -6.50
CA TYR A 236 -12.41 9.74 -5.91
C TYR A 236 -13.78 9.18 -5.54
N GLU A 237 -14.27 8.16 -6.22
CA GLU A 237 -15.54 7.49 -5.93
C GLU A 237 -15.52 6.67 -4.62
N TRP A 238 -14.36 6.56 -3.95
CA TRP A 238 -14.20 5.88 -2.66
C TRP A 238 -14.31 6.83 -1.46
N LEU A 239 -14.81 8.02 -1.68
CA LEU A 239 -15.10 8.99 -0.64
C LEU A 239 -15.81 8.34 0.56
N LYS A 240 -15.41 8.69 1.77
CA LYS A 240 -15.98 8.21 3.05
C LYS A 240 -15.70 6.74 3.41
N LEU A 241 -15.03 5.96 2.58
CA LEU A 241 -14.65 4.59 2.93
C LEU A 241 -13.43 4.55 3.86
N SER A 242 -12.55 5.55 3.75
CA SER A 242 -11.42 5.84 4.63
C SER A 242 -11.25 7.35 4.69
N ASP A 243 -10.40 7.85 5.57
CA ASP A 243 -9.95 9.25 5.57
C ASP A 243 -8.89 9.54 4.50
N HIS A 244 -8.35 8.50 3.84
CA HIS A 244 -7.52 8.58 2.64
C HIS A 244 -8.28 8.11 1.40
N LEU A 245 -7.89 8.62 0.21
CA LEU A 245 -8.26 8.06 -1.08
C LEU A 245 -7.21 7.03 -1.52
N GLY A 246 -7.65 5.96 -2.17
CA GLY A 246 -6.75 5.03 -2.84
C GLY A 246 -6.18 5.65 -4.13
N ILE A 247 -4.98 5.23 -4.51
CA ILE A 247 -4.34 5.55 -5.78
C ILE A 247 -3.89 4.30 -6.50
N THR A 248 -3.91 4.34 -7.83
CA THR A 248 -3.53 3.23 -8.68
C THR A 248 -2.48 3.63 -9.71
N ALA A 249 -1.74 2.65 -10.22
CA ALA A 249 -0.84 2.80 -11.35
C ALA A 249 -0.83 1.52 -12.20
N GLU A 250 -0.75 1.69 -13.53
CA GLU A 250 -0.43 0.62 -14.47
C GLU A 250 1.06 0.67 -14.78
N LEU A 251 1.73 -0.46 -14.55
CA LEU A 251 3.18 -0.60 -14.66
C LEU A 251 3.56 -1.70 -15.66
N GLU A 252 4.77 -1.60 -16.21
CA GLU A 252 5.36 -2.62 -17.08
C GLU A 252 6.81 -2.84 -16.67
N LEU A 253 7.23 -4.10 -16.62
CA LEU A 253 8.62 -4.47 -16.35
C LEU A 253 9.51 -4.11 -17.55
N LEU A 254 10.66 -3.42 -17.29
CA LEU A 254 11.65 -3.02 -18.30
C LEU A 254 12.68 -4.10 -18.59
#